data_6a59cae6512b46f39a656d6bb1fe82c2
#
_entry.id   6a59cae6512b46f39a656d6bb1fe82c2
#
_cell.length_a   1.000
_cell.length_b   1.000
_cell.length_c   1.000
_cell.angle_alpha   90.00
_cell.angle_beta   90.00
_cell.angle_gamma   90.00
#
_symmetry.space_group_name_H-M   'P 1'
#
loop_
_entity.id
_entity.type
_entity.pdbx_description
1 polymer ?
#
loop_
_entity_poly.entity_id
_entity_poly.type
_entity_poly.pdbx_seq_one_letter_code
_entity_poly.pdbx_strand_id
1 'polypeptide(L)' 'MIKLNISCTWEELIDLILEAEPQLVPQDLACFEGDDEALVRHLAQKLGRSYEAVTGWVESVAATTSKAS' A
#
# COMPACT_ATOMS: atom_id res chain seq x y z
N MET A 1 14.86 -1.73 -7.76
CA MET A 1 13.49 -1.44 -8.19
C MET A 1 12.50 -2.24 -7.34
N ILE A 2 11.50 -1.55 -6.79
CA ILE A 2 10.53 -2.17 -5.89
C ILE A 2 9.29 -2.56 -6.68
N LYS A 3 8.83 -3.77 -6.46
CA LYS A 3 7.62 -4.24 -7.12
C LYS A 3 6.77 -4.98 -6.11
N LEU A 4 5.53 -4.54 -5.98
CA LEU A 4 4.61 -5.14 -5.04
C LEU A 4 3.91 -6.34 -5.67
N ASN A 5 3.83 -7.40 -4.90
CA ASN A 5 3.19 -8.63 -5.36
C ASN A 5 1.77 -8.67 -4.80
N ILE A 6 0.85 -7.97 -5.46
CA ILE A 6 -0.52 -7.86 -5.02
C ILE A 6 -1.44 -8.34 -6.14
N SER A 7 -2.60 -8.86 -5.75
CA SER A 7 -3.57 -9.36 -6.71
C SER A 7 -4.88 -8.56 -6.70
N CYS A 8 -4.95 -7.51 -5.92
CA CYS A 8 -6.13 -6.66 -5.91
C CYS A 8 -5.92 -5.44 -6.80
N THR A 9 -7.01 -4.73 -7.06
CA THR A 9 -6.91 -3.49 -7.82
C THR A 9 -6.29 -2.40 -6.96
N TRP A 10 -5.85 -1.32 -7.62
CA TRP A 10 -5.26 -0.22 -6.87
C TRP A 10 -6.27 0.42 -5.93
N GLU A 11 -7.52 0.52 -6.36
CA GLU A 11 -8.56 1.08 -5.52
C GLU A 11 -8.76 0.25 -4.26
N GLU A 12 -8.80 -1.06 -4.42
CA GLU A 12 -8.94 -1.93 -3.25
C GLU A 12 -7.73 -1.80 -2.34
N LEU A 13 -6.55 -1.71 -2.92
CA LEU A 13 -5.34 -1.56 -2.13
C LEU A 13 -5.39 -0.28 -1.30
N ILE A 14 -5.83 0.82 -1.91
CA ILE A 14 -5.94 2.08 -1.19
C ILE A 14 -6.91 1.94 -0.01
N ASP A 15 -8.06 1.33 -0.25
CA ASP A 15 -9.03 1.15 0.83
C ASP A 15 -8.44 0.35 1.99
N LEU A 16 -7.72 -0.71 1.67
CA LEU A 16 -7.13 -1.53 2.71
C LEU A 16 -6.05 -0.78 3.48
N ILE A 17 -5.24 -0.02 2.76
CA ILE A 17 -4.20 0.76 3.41
C ILE A 17 -4.82 1.79 4.34
N LEU A 18 -5.90 2.45 3.91
CA LEU A 18 -6.54 3.46 4.72
C LEU A 18 -7.19 2.86 5.94
N GLU A 19 -7.72 1.64 5.84
CA GLU A 19 -8.26 0.97 7.00
C GLU A 19 -7.18 0.69 8.04
N ALA A 20 -6.01 0.30 7.57
CA ALA A 20 -4.90 0.00 8.46
C ALA A 20 -4.27 1.27 9.02
N GLU A 21 -4.22 2.34 8.23
CA GLU A 21 -3.61 3.60 8.64
C GLU A 21 -4.53 4.75 8.26
N PRO A 22 -5.52 5.05 9.09
CA PRO A 22 -6.50 6.09 8.76
C PRO A 22 -5.91 7.48 8.62
N GLN A 23 -4.71 7.68 9.12
CA GLN A 23 -4.08 9.00 9.03
C GLN A 23 -3.61 9.33 7.61
N LEU A 24 -3.56 8.35 6.74
CA LEU A 24 -3.14 8.58 5.37
C LEU A 24 -4.27 9.20 4.55
N VAL A 25 -3.90 9.90 3.48
CA VAL A 25 -4.85 10.61 2.62
C VAL A 25 -5.04 9.81 1.33
N PRO A 26 -6.29 9.48 0.96
CA PRO A 26 -6.51 8.69 -0.26
C PRO A 26 -5.94 9.33 -1.50
N GLN A 27 -5.99 10.65 -1.59
CA GLN A 27 -5.49 11.35 -2.77
C GLN A 27 -3.99 11.13 -2.95
N ASP A 28 -3.26 11.11 -1.85
CA ASP A 28 -1.83 10.87 -1.92
C ASP A 28 -1.53 9.49 -2.49
N LEU A 29 -2.34 8.51 -2.12
CA LEU A 29 -2.12 7.15 -2.59
C LEU A 29 -2.54 6.98 -4.05
N ALA A 30 -3.58 7.66 -4.47
CA ALA A 30 -4.05 7.55 -5.84
C ALA A 30 -3.03 8.12 -6.83
N CYS A 31 -2.24 9.09 -6.40
CA CYS A 31 -1.23 9.69 -7.27
C CYS A 31 -0.17 8.68 -7.69
N PHE A 32 -0.02 7.61 -6.94
CA PHE A 32 1.03 6.62 -7.22
C PHE A 32 0.52 5.41 -7.97
N GLU A 33 -0.67 5.51 -8.53
CA GLU A 33 -1.25 4.36 -9.22
C GLU A 33 -0.30 3.87 -10.31
N GLY A 34 0.01 2.58 -10.26
CA GLY A 34 0.92 1.98 -11.21
C GLY A 34 2.39 2.18 -10.88
N ASP A 35 2.71 2.88 -9.79
CA ASP A 35 4.10 3.13 -9.40
C ASP A 35 4.34 2.58 -8.00
N ASP A 36 4.67 1.31 -7.95
CA ASP A 36 4.86 0.63 -6.66
C ASP A 36 5.98 1.26 -5.85
N GLU A 37 7.06 1.62 -6.52
CA GLU A 37 8.20 2.18 -5.80
C GLU A 37 7.85 3.51 -5.16
N ALA A 38 7.13 4.36 -5.87
CA ALA A 38 6.76 5.65 -5.33
C ALA A 38 5.84 5.47 -4.12
N LEU A 39 4.92 4.53 -4.19
CA LEU A 39 4.02 4.25 -3.08
C LEU A 39 4.80 3.79 -1.86
N VAL A 40 5.72 2.84 -2.04
CA VAL A 40 6.50 2.32 -0.92
C VAL A 40 7.34 3.44 -0.31
N ARG A 41 7.94 4.26 -1.15
CA ARG A 41 8.78 5.36 -0.66
C ARG A 41 7.94 6.34 0.16
N HIS A 42 6.76 6.68 -0.34
CA HIS A 42 5.88 7.60 0.37
C HIS A 42 5.47 7.03 1.72
N LEU A 43 5.05 5.76 1.74
CA LEU A 43 4.62 5.14 2.98
C LEU A 43 5.78 4.99 3.96
N ALA A 44 6.97 4.70 3.46
CA ALA A 44 8.12 4.57 4.34
C ALA A 44 8.38 5.88 5.09
N GLN A 45 8.25 7.00 4.39
CA GLN A 45 8.43 8.29 5.03
C GLN A 45 7.31 8.60 6.01
N LYS A 46 6.09 8.33 5.60
CA LYS A 46 4.94 8.65 6.45
C LYS A 46 4.92 7.82 7.72
N LEU A 47 5.26 6.55 7.60
CA LEU A 47 5.18 5.63 8.74
C LEU A 47 6.51 5.50 9.48
N GLY A 48 7.58 6.07 8.94
CA GLY A 48 8.88 5.97 9.58
C GLY A 48 9.43 4.56 9.58
N ARG A 49 9.22 3.82 8.49
CA ARG A 49 9.66 2.45 8.37
C ARG A 49 10.59 2.29 7.17
N SER A 50 11.31 1.16 7.15
CA SER A 50 12.18 0.87 6.03
C SER A 50 11.35 0.45 4.81
N TYR A 51 11.99 0.52 3.63
CA TYR A 51 11.32 0.11 2.40
C TYR A 51 10.90 -1.35 2.48
N GLU A 52 11.77 -2.20 3.01
CA GLU A 52 11.43 -3.63 3.12
C GLU A 52 10.25 -3.86 4.03
N ALA A 53 10.22 -3.15 5.15
CA ALA A 53 9.10 -3.30 6.09
C ALA A 53 7.80 -2.85 5.44
N VAL A 54 7.84 -1.74 4.70
CA VAL A 54 6.63 -1.23 4.05
C VAL A 54 6.19 -2.18 2.96
N THR A 55 7.12 -2.69 2.17
CA THR A 55 6.77 -3.62 1.10
C THR A 55 6.05 -4.84 1.66
N GLY A 56 6.60 -5.44 2.71
CA GLY A 56 5.96 -6.59 3.34
C GLY A 56 4.62 -6.23 3.94
N TRP A 57 4.53 -5.05 4.54
CA TRP A 57 3.28 -4.61 5.14
C TRP A 57 2.19 -4.43 4.09
N VAL A 58 2.53 -3.80 2.97
CA VAL A 58 1.55 -3.56 1.91
C VAL A 58 1.07 -4.88 1.33
N GLU A 59 2.00 -5.81 1.10
CA GLU A 59 1.62 -7.10 0.57
C GLU A 59 0.73 -7.86 1.55
N SER A 60 1.01 -7.74 2.84
CA SER A 60 0.20 -8.38 3.86
C SER A 60 -1.20 -7.76 3.90
N VAL A 61 -1.27 -6.44 3.82
CA VAL A 61 -2.55 -5.74 3.82
C VAL A 61 -3.36 -6.15 2.59
N ALA A 62 -2.71 -6.21 1.44
CA ALA A 62 -3.41 -6.56 0.20
C ALA A 62 -3.93 -7.99 0.25
N ALA A 63 -3.25 -8.86 0.96
CA ALA A 63 -3.67 -10.25 1.02
C ALA A 63 -4.99 -10.42 1.76
N THR A 64 -5.37 -9.46 2.59
CA THR A 64 -6.61 -9.59 3.35
C THR A 64 -7.85 -9.46 2.48
N THR A 65 -7.73 -8.92 1.27
CA THR A 65 -8.91 -8.81 0.41
C THR A 65 -9.46 -10.16 0.02
N SER A 66 -8.61 -11.13 -0.10
CA SER A 66 -9.02 -12.41 -0.66
C SER A 66 -10.05 -13.10 0.20
N LYS A 67 -10.08 -12.76 1.48
CA LYS A 67 -11.02 -13.44 2.33
C LYS A 67 -12.43 -12.91 2.18
N ALA A 68 -12.59 -11.83 1.48
CA ALA A 68 -13.92 -11.24 1.32
C ALA A 68 -14.91 -12.19 0.69
N SER A 69 -14.45 -13.18 0.05
CA SER A 69 -15.32 -14.13 -0.59
C SER A 69 -16.25 -14.83 0.38
#